data_6c917bd15c2aa000ea042ff24900e949
#
_entry.id   6c917bd15c2aa000ea042ff24900e949
#
_cell.length_a   1.000
_cell.length_b   1.000
_cell.length_c   1.000
_cell.angle_alpha   90.00
_cell.angle_beta   90.00
_cell.angle_gamma   90.00
#
_symmetry.space_group_name_H-M   'P 1'
#
loop_
_entity.id
_entity.type
_entity.pdbx_description
1 polymer ?
#
loop_
_entity_poly.entity_id
_entity_poly.type
_entity_poly.pdbx_seq_one_letter_code
_entity_poly.pdbx_strand_id
1 'polypeptide(L)'
;MIRIGTRTSKLAMIQTELVKQKIQEHFPKGKIEIVPIITRGDVILHQPLASFGGKGVFTQEIEQQLLDKTIDIAVHSAKDVPMQLADGLCIGAVLAREDCRDVLVTRTGISAKDLPAGSVIGTSSLRRELQIKAMNPFVEIRMLRGNV
;
A
#
# COMPACT_ATOMS: atom_id res chain seq x y z
N MET A 1 -8.64 0.90 -25.63
CA MET A 1 -9.13 0.76 -24.22
C MET A 1 -7.91 0.44 -23.39
N ILE A 2 -7.70 1.16 -22.28
CA ILE A 2 -6.59 0.91 -21.35
C ILE A 2 -7.17 0.21 -20.10
N ARG A 3 -6.62 -0.92 -19.72
CA ARG A 3 -7.02 -1.69 -18.54
C ARG A 3 -5.99 -1.47 -17.43
N ILE A 4 -6.45 -0.94 -16.30
CA ILE A 4 -5.61 -0.64 -15.15
C ILE A 4 -5.85 -1.68 -14.05
N GLY A 5 -4.89 -2.55 -13.80
CA GLY A 5 -4.92 -3.51 -12.69
C GLY A 5 -4.60 -2.86 -11.35
N THR A 6 -5.34 -3.22 -10.32
CA THR A 6 -5.14 -2.70 -8.96
C THR A 6 -5.68 -3.66 -7.91
N ARG A 7 -5.20 -3.55 -6.68
CA ARG A 7 -5.77 -4.26 -5.53
C ARG A 7 -7.16 -3.73 -5.18
N THR A 8 -7.94 -4.53 -4.47
CA THR A 8 -9.31 -4.20 -4.06
C THR A 8 -9.38 -3.32 -2.81
N SER A 9 -8.26 -3.01 -2.16
CA SER A 9 -8.26 -2.16 -0.96
C SER A 9 -8.70 -0.73 -1.29
N LYS A 10 -9.39 -0.07 -0.36
CA LYS A 10 -9.88 1.30 -0.53
C LYS A 10 -8.77 2.27 -0.96
N LEU A 11 -7.58 2.17 -0.34
CA LEU A 11 -6.44 3.02 -0.69
C LEU A 11 -5.96 2.76 -2.12
N ALA A 12 -5.82 1.48 -2.52
CA ALA A 12 -5.38 1.13 -3.87
C ALA A 12 -6.37 1.62 -4.93
N MET A 13 -7.67 1.51 -4.68
CA MET A 13 -8.71 2.02 -5.58
C MET A 13 -8.62 3.55 -5.73
N ILE A 14 -8.44 4.30 -4.64
CA ILE A 14 -8.26 5.76 -4.68
C ILE A 14 -7.02 6.13 -5.49
N GLN A 15 -5.90 5.46 -5.25
CA GLN A 15 -4.66 5.70 -6.00
C GLN A 15 -4.84 5.40 -7.50
N THR A 16 -5.59 4.38 -7.83
CA THR A 16 -5.89 4.02 -9.23
C THR A 16 -6.79 5.03 -9.91
N GLU A 17 -7.82 5.55 -9.22
CA GLU A 17 -8.66 6.62 -9.76
C GLU A 17 -7.85 7.90 -10.01
N LEU A 18 -6.90 8.26 -9.16
CA LEU A 18 -5.98 9.38 -9.40
C LEU A 18 -5.16 9.18 -10.68
N VAL A 19 -4.61 7.98 -10.89
CA VAL A 19 -3.87 7.65 -12.11
C VAL A 19 -4.78 7.73 -13.34
N LYS A 20 -5.98 7.15 -13.26
CA LYS A 20 -6.99 7.21 -14.33
C LYS A 20 -7.33 8.66 -14.70
N GLN A 21 -7.58 9.52 -13.72
CA GLN A 21 -7.84 10.94 -13.94
C GLN A 21 -6.68 11.61 -14.66
N LYS A 22 -5.44 11.37 -14.24
CA LYS A 22 -4.24 11.90 -14.90
C LYS A 22 -4.10 11.44 -16.35
N ILE A 23 -4.40 10.19 -16.64
CA ILE A 23 -4.41 9.71 -18.02
C ILE A 23 -5.52 10.39 -18.82
N GLN A 24 -6.71 10.55 -18.25
CA GLN A 24 -7.85 11.19 -18.94
C GLN A 24 -7.62 12.68 -19.22
N GLU A 25 -6.84 13.41 -18.41
CA GLU A 25 -6.43 14.79 -18.67
C GLU A 25 -5.73 14.90 -20.04
N HIS A 26 -4.91 13.91 -20.40
CA HIS A 26 -4.16 13.89 -21.65
C HIS A 26 -4.88 13.14 -22.79
N PHE A 27 -5.75 12.20 -22.44
CA PHE A 27 -6.49 11.36 -23.38
C PHE A 27 -8.00 11.35 -23.06
N PRO A 28 -8.69 12.48 -23.22
CA PRO A 28 -10.09 12.63 -22.77
C PRO A 28 -11.09 11.69 -23.45
N LYS A 29 -10.78 11.20 -24.65
CA LYS A 29 -11.61 10.23 -25.38
C LYS A 29 -11.16 8.77 -25.14
N GLY A 30 -10.10 8.54 -24.38
CA GLY A 30 -9.59 7.22 -24.08
C GLY A 30 -10.55 6.45 -23.18
N LYS A 31 -10.93 5.24 -23.57
CA LYS A 31 -11.66 4.34 -22.67
C LYS A 31 -10.68 3.72 -21.68
N ILE A 32 -10.93 3.90 -20.39
CA ILE A 32 -10.11 3.33 -19.31
C ILE A 32 -11.01 2.48 -18.42
N GLU A 33 -10.59 1.25 -18.20
CA GLU A 33 -11.22 0.27 -17.33
C GLU A 33 -10.32 0.01 -16.12
N ILE A 34 -10.89 -0.02 -14.92
CA ILE A 34 -10.19 -0.46 -13.71
C ILE A 34 -10.54 -1.92 -13.48
N VAL A 35 -9.50 -2.75 -13.33
CA VAL A 35 -9.60 -4.20 -13.11
C VAL A 35 -9.15 -4.50 -11.68
N PRO A 36 -10.08 -4.68 -10.72
CA PRO A 36 -9.75 -5.06 -9.36
C PRO A 36 -9.22 -6.49 -9.29
N ILE A 37 -8.09 -6.68 -8.63
CA ILE A 37 -7.40 -7.97 -8.50
C ILE A 37 -7.22 -8.27 -7.01
N ILE A 38 -7.61 -9.46 -6.59
CA ILE A 38 -7.40 -9.96 -5.23
C ILE A 38 -6.03 -10.61 -5.18
N THR A 39 -5.16 -10.15 -4.27
CA THR A 39 -3.83 -10.72 -4.08
C THR A 39 -3.79 -11.64 -2.86
N ARG A 40 -2.79 -12.52 -2.78
CA ARG A 40 -2.56 -13.36 -1.58
C ARG A 40 -2.42 -12.53 -0.32
N GLY A 41 -1.79 -11.36 -0.42
CA GLY A 41 -1.66 -10.43 0.71
C GLY A 41 -2.98 -9.88 1.23
N ASP A 42 -4.00 -9.78 0.37
CA ASP A 42 -5.35 -9.34 0.76
C ASP A 42 -6.14 -10.44 1.47
N VAL A 43 -5.89 -11.71 1.15
CA VAL A 43 -6.60 -12.86 1.73
C VAL A 43 -6.02 -13.28 3.08
N ILE A 44 -4.69 -13.22 3.24
CA ILE A 44 -4.02 -13.76 4.42
C ILE A 44 -3.78 -12.65 5.44
N LEU A 45 -4.73 -12.44 6.34
CA LEU A 45 -4.67 -11.39 7.36
C LEU A 45 -4.06 -11.83 8.71
N HIS A 46 -3.97 -13.14 8.96
CA HIS A 46 -3.65 -13.68 10.29
C HIS A 46 -2.18 -14.01 10.53
N GLN A 47 -1.31 -13.87 9.52
CA GLN A 47 0.10 -14.19 9.63
C GLN A 47 0.99 -12.97 9.36
N PRO A 48 2.16 -12.85 10.03
CA PRO A 48 3.10 -11.77 9.75
C PRO A 48 3.58 -11.82 8.29
N LEU A 49 3.70 -10.66 7.61
CA LEU A 49 4.19 -10.59 6.22
C LEU A 49 5.57 -11.24 6.04
N ALA A 50 6.41 -11.19 7.07
CA ALA A 50 7.74 -11.82 7.08
C ALA A 50 7.69 -13.35 6.89
N SER A 51 6.59 -14.01 7.27
CA SER A 51 6.45 -15.48 7.13
C SER A 51 6.20 -15.94 5.69
N PHE A 52 5.89 -15.02 4.76
CA PHE A 52 5.63 -15.31 3.34
C PHE A 52 6.84 -15.09 2.43
N GLY A 53 8.07 -14.98 2.97
CA GLY A 53 9.25 -14.70 2.18
C GLY A 53 9.36 -13.25 1.68
N GLY A 54 8.44 -12.38 2.07
CA GLY A 54 8.53 -10.92 1.92
C GLY A 54 8.45 -10.34 0.51
N LYS A 55 8.54 -11.15 -0.56
CA LYS A 55 8.56 -10.66 -1.93
C LYS A 55 7.22 -10.94 -2.64
N GLY A 56 6.66 -9.92 -3.28
CA GLY A 56 5.58 -10.07 -4.25
C GLY A 56 4.20 -10.45 -3.69
N VAL A 57 3.99 -10.46 -2.37
CA VAL A 57 2.72 -10.88 -1.75
C VAL A 57 1.52 -10.03 -2.20
N PHE A 58 1.78 -8.81 -2.65
CA PHE A 58 0.77 -7.87 -3.13
C PHE A 58 0.90 -7.54 -4.62
N THR A 59 1.88 -8.11 -5.33
CA THR A 59 2.15 -7.74 -6.72
C THR A 59 2.12 -8.92 -7.67
N GLN A 60 2.38 -10.15 -7.21
CA GLN A 60 2.61 -11.31 -8.07
C GLN A 60 1.41 -11.60 -9.00
N GLU A 61 0.18 -11.57 -8.50
CA GLU A 61 -1.02 -11.82 -9.31
C GLU A 61 -1.25 -10.70 -10.33
N ILE A 62 -0.87 -9.47 -10.00
CA ILE A 62 -0.97 -8.31 -10.89
C ILE A 62 0.13 -8.35 -11.95
N GLU A 63 1.37 -8.67 -11.55
CA GLU A 63 2.50 -8.86 -12.48
C GLU A 63 2.18 -9.96 -13.50
N GLN A 64 1.59 -11.08 -13.07
CA GLN A 64 1.19 -12.14 -13.98
C GLN A 64 0.16 -11.64 -15.01
N GLN A 65 -0.84 -10.86 -14.60
CA GLN A 65 -1.83 -10.31 -15.52
C GLN A 65 -1.24 -9.28 -16.50
N LEU A 66 -0.18 -8.55 -16.12
CA LEU A 66 0.58 -7.70 -17.04
C LEU A 66 1.30 -8.55 -18.10
N LEU A 67 1.98 -9.62 -17.68
CA LEU A 67 2.68 -10.54 -18.59
C LEU A 67 1.73 -11.27 -19.53
N ASP A 68 0.55 -11.67 -19.03
CA ASP A 68 -0.53 -12.31 -19.82
C ASP A 68 -1.28 -11.29 -20.69
N LYS A 69 -0.95 -10.00 -20.59
CA LYS A 69 -1.61 -8.92 -21.33
C LYS A 69 -3.12 -8.83 -21.11
N THR A 70 -3.61 -9.29 -19.96
CA THR A 70 -5.01 -9.12 -19.54
C THR A 70 -5.28 -7.73 -18.96
N ILE A 71 -4.25 -7.09 -18.44
CA ILE A 71 -4.20 -5.66 -18.09
C ILE A 71 -3.02 -4.99 -18.81
N ASP A 72 -3.08 -3.68 -18.97
CA ASP A 72 -2.07 -2.92 -19.74
C ASP A 72 -1.11 -2.17 -18.81
N ILE A 73 -1.58 -1.70 -17.66
CA ILE A 73 -0.80 -1.06 -16.61
C ILE A 73 -1.30 -1.53 -15.22
N ALA A 74 -0.42 -1.44 -14.23
CA ALA A 74 -0.75 -1.70 -12.82
C ALA A 74 -0.46 -0.46 -11.98
N VAL A 75 -1.27 -0.23 -10.95
CA VAL A 75 -1.07 0.86 -9.98
C VAL A 75 -0.75 0.28 -8.61
N HIS A 76 0.39 0.70 -8.06
CA HIS A 76 0.87 0.28 -6.76
C HIS A 76 1.37 1.45 -5.92
N SER A 77 1.26 1.34 -4.61
CA SER A 77 2.10 2.14 -3.72
C SER A 77 3.55 1.71 -3.89
N ALA A 78 4.48 2.64 -4.11
CA ALA A 78 5.88 2.34 -4.43
C ALA A 78 6.57 1.43 -3.38
N LYS A 79 6.16 1.53 -2.10
CA LYS A 79 6.68 0.69 -1.00
C LYS A 79 6.37 -0.82 -1.17
N ASP A 80 5.33 -1.16 -1.95
CA ASP A 80 4.87 -2.54 -2.16
C ASP A 80 5.49 -3.16 -3.42
N VAL A 81 6.11 -2.32 -4.29
CA VAL A 81 6.80 -2.77 -5.50
C VAL A 81 8.16 -3.38 -5.13
N PRO A 82 8.47 -4.60 -5.60
CA PRO A 82 9.75 -5.23 -5.31
C PRO A 82 10.91 -4.48 -5.98
N MET A 83 12.09 -4.54 -5.37
CA MET A 83 13.31 -3.92 -5.92
C MET A 83 13.70 -4.49 -7.28
N GLN A 84 13.36 -5.76 -7.52
CA GLN A 84 13.57 -6.43 -8.78
C GLN A 84 12.21 -6.86 -9.33
N LEU A 85 11.86 -6.28 -10.47
CA LEU A 85 10.64 -6.62 -11.19
C LEU A 85 10.82 -7.93 -11.97
N ALA A 86 9.71 -8.57 -12.31
CA ALA A 86 9.74 -9.69 -13.25
C ALA A 86 10.24 -9.23 -14.63
N ASP A 87 10.91 -10.12 -15.34
CA ASP A 87 11.39 -9.85 -16.70
C ASP A 87 10.23 -9.45 -17.62
N GLY A 88 10.44 -8.39 -18.38
CA GLY A 88 9.42 -7.81 -19.27
C GLY A 88 8.54 -6.74 -18.62
N LEU A 89 8.70 -6.46 -17.33
CA LEU A 89 8.00 -5.37 -16.64
C LEU A 89 8.94 -4.22 -16.30
N CYS A 90 8.39 -3.00 -16.24
CA CYS A 90 9.11 -1.81 -15.84
C CYS A 90 8.22 -0.83 -15.08
N ILE A 91 8.83 0.07 -14.31
CA ILE A 91 8.13 1.23 -13.75
C ILE A 91 8.04 2.29 -14.85
N GLY A 92 6.85 2.48 -15.40
CA GLY A 92 6.61 3.41 -16.49
C GLY A 92 6.47 4.87 -16.05
N ALA A 93 5.94 5.10 -14.84
CA ALA A 93 5.73 6.44 -14.29
C ALA A 93 5.63 6.42 -12.76
N VAL A 94 5.90 7.57 -12.15
CA VAL A 94 5.70 7.82 -10.72
C VAL A 94 4.96 9.16 -10.60
N LEU A 95 3.85 9.19 -9.85
CA LEU A 95 3.13 10.42 -9.58
C LEU A 95 3.89 11.32 -8.58
N ALA A 96 3.45 12.58 -8.48
CA ALA A 96 3.94 13.48 -7.44
C ALA A 96 3.80 12.82 -6.05
N ARG A 97 4.86 12.98 -5.24
CA ARG A 97 4.90 12.39 -3.91
C ARG A 97 3.98 13.14 -2.97
N GLU A 98 3.14 12.39 -2.27
CA GLU A 98 2.35 12.89 -1.15
C GLU A 98 3.20 13.11 0.10
N ASP A 99 2.60 13.71 1.13
CA ASP A 99 3.26 13.89 2.43
C ASP A 99 3.68 12.52 2.99
N CYS A 100 4.99 12.33 3.18
CA CYS A 100 5.57 11.07 3.59
C CYS A 100 5.66 10.89 5.11
N ARG A 101 5.18 11.86 5.90
CA ARG A 101 5.24 11.80 7.37
C ARG A 101 4.30 10.71 7.90
N ASP A 102 4.76 10.04 8.95
CA ASP A 102 3.89 9.15 9.71
C ASP A 102 2.87 9.96 10.52
N VAL A 103 1.66 9.44 10.65
CA VAL A 103 0.58 10.05 11.42
C VAL A 103 0.19 9.12 12.56
N LEU A 104 0.10 9.66 13.76
CA LEU A 104 -0.50 9.00 14.90
C LEU A 104 -1.97 9.40 14.98
N VAL A 105 -2.89 8.43 14.84
CA VAL A 105 -4.31 8.65 15.02
C VAL A 105 -4.69 8.34 16.46
N THR A 106 -5.17 9.35 17.18
CA THR A 106 -5.63 9.21 18.56
C THR A 106 -7.06 9.76 18.72
N ARG A 107 -7.77 9.33 19.74
CA ARG A 107 -9.14 9.80 20.00
C ARG A 107 -9.22 11.28 20.41
N THR A 108 -8.15 11.81 20.98
CA THR A 108 -8.13 13.12 21.62
C THR A 108 -7.12 14.09 20.99
N GLY A 109 -6.40 13.68 19.93
CA GLY A 109 -5.32 14.46 19.32
C GLY A 109 -4.05 14.55 20.15
N ILE A 110 -3.93 13.75 21.24
CA ILE A 110 -2.76 13.76 22.12
C ILE A 110 -1.50 13.28 21.38
N SER A 111 -0.37 13.89 21.67
CA SER A 111 0.93 13.51 21.12
C SER A 111 1.42 12.16 21.66
N ALA A 112 2.25 11.44 20.92
CA ALA A 112 2.87 10.19 21.36
C ALA A 112 3.66 10.34 22.67
N LYS A 113 4.29 11.49 22.89
CA LYS A 113 5.07 11.79 24.09
C LYS A 113 4.21 11.88 25.34
N ASP A 114 2.97 12.36 25.18
CA ASP A 114 2.07 12.71 26.27
C ASP A 114 1.06 11.57 26.55
N LEU A 115 1.14 10.46 25.81
CA LEU A 115 0.31 9.30 26.06
C LEU A 115 0.57 8.72 27.47
N PRO A 116 -0.47 8.40 28.26
CA PRO A 116 -0.31 7.75 29.57
C PRO A 116 0.47 6.43 29.46
N ALA A 117 1.18 6.09 30.52
CA ALA A 117 1.82 4.77 30.64
C ALA A 117 0.78 3.65 30.47
N GLY A 118 1.14 2.59 29.76
CA GLY A 118 0.24 1.49 29.42
C GLY A 118 -0.72 1.76 28.27
N SER A 119 -0.67 2.96 27.63
CA SER A 119 -1.44 3.20 26.40
C SER A 119 -1.04 2.21 25.32
N VAL A 120 -2.03 1.65 24.62
CA VAL A 120 -1.83 0.68 23.55
C VAL A 120 -1.79 1.38 22.20
N ILE A 121 -0.72 1.18 21.44
CA ILE A 121 -0.55 1.69 20.07
C ILE A 121 -0.48 0.53 19.08
N GLY A 122 -1.35 0.56 18.06
CA GLY A 122 -1.39 -0.44 17.01
C GLY A 122 -0.43 -0.10 15.86
N THR A 123 0.53 -0.98 15.59
CA THR A 123 1.37 -0.91 14.38
C THR A 123 1.97 -2.28 14.06
N SER A 124 2.18 -2.55 12.76
CA SER A 124 2.95 -3.72 12.29
C SER A 124 4.35 -3.32 11.79
N SER A 125 4.71 -2.04 11.91
CA SER A 125 5.99 -1.51 11.43
C SER A 125 6.99 -1.45 12.56
N LEU A 126 8.07 -2.26 12.48
CA LEU A 126 9.19 -2.21 13.43
C LEU A 126 9.83 -0.82 13.50
N ARG A 127 9.94 -0.12 12.38
CA ARG A 127 10.45 1.25 12.35
C ARG A 127 9.60 2.19 13.20
N ARG A 128 8.27 2.12 13.08
CA ARG A 128 7.35 2.95 13.88
C ARG A 128 7.39 2.58 15.35
N GLU A 129 7.40 1.28 15.65
CA GLU A 129 7.55 0.78 17.00
C GLU A 129 8.78 1.37 17.71
N LEU A 130 9.96 1.25 17.06
CA LEU A 130 11.21 1.79 17.61
C LEU A 130 11.15 3.30 17.85
N GLN A 131 10.60 4.06 16.91
CA GLN A 131 10.45 5.52 17.04
C GLN A 131 9.48 5.90 18.17
N ILE A 132 8.35 5.20 18.28
CA ILE A 132 7.38 5.44 19.35
C ILE A 132 7.98 5.10 20.71
N LYS A 133 8.66 3.95 20.84
CA LYS A 133 9.34 3.54 22.08
C LYS A 133 10.46 4.49 22.49
N ALA A 134 11.16 5.08 21.53
CA ALA A 134 12.16 6.12 21.82
C ALA A 134 11.53 7.43 22.34
N MET A 135 10.32 7.77 21.90
CA MET A 135 9.60 8.95 22.38
C MET A 135 8.87 8.70 23.71
N ASN A 136 8.32 7.51 23.88
CA ASN A 136 7.57 7.13 25.09
C ASN A 136 7.74 5.61 25.34
N PRO A 137 8.68 5.21 26.20
CA PRO A 137 8.97 3.80 26.47
C PRO A 137 7.86 3.07 27.25
N PHE A 138 6.93 3.81 27.84
CA PHE A 138 5.87 3.28 28.71
C PHE A 138 4.62 2.84 27.98
N VAL A 139 4.55 3.03 26.66
CA VAL A 139 3.43 2.55 25.83
C VAL A 139 3.58 1.07 25.47
N GLU A 140 2.46 0.38 25.29
CA GLU A 140 2.41 -0.98 24.77
C GLU A 140 2.21 -0.96 23.25
N ILE A 141 2.97 -1.76 22.51
CA ILE A 141 2.80 -1.91 21.07
C ILE A 141 2.08 -3.23 20.78
N ARG A 142 1.02 -3.15 19.99
CA ARG A 142 0.30 -4.34 19.49
C ARG A 142 0.29 -4.35 17.97
N MET A 143 0.39 -5.53 17.39
CA MET A 143 0.31 -5.71 15.96
C MET A 143 -1.06 -5.27 15.44
N LEU A 144 -1.06 -4.38 14.46
CA LEU A 144 -2.25 -3.94 13.73
C LEU A 144 -2.10 -4.29 12.26
N ARG A 145 -3.03 -5.07 11.73
CA ARG A 145 -3.11 -5.41 10.31
C ARG A 145 -4.53 -5.17 9.79
N GLY A 146 -4.62 -4.89 8.51
CA GLY A 146 -5.87 -4.66 7.79
C GLY A 146 -5.72 -3.56 6.76
N ASN A 147 -6.74 -3.42 5.93
CA ASN A 147 -6.87 -2.29 5.00
C ASN A 147 -7.48 -1.10 5.76
N VAL A 148 -6.90 0.07 5.58
CA VAL A 148 -7.32 1.32 6.22
C VAL A 148 -8.45 1.97 5.41
#